data_6137a0af10918e0b1ea36b1cdfeb3f5e
#
_entry.id   6137a0af10918e0b1ea36b1cdfeb3f5e
#
_cell.length_a   1.000
_cell.length_b   1.000
_cell.length_c   1.000
_cell.angle_alpha   90.00
_cell.angle_beta   90.00
_cell.angle_gamma   90.00
#
_symmetry.space_group_name_H-M   'P 1'
#
loop_
_entity.id
_entity.type
_entity.pdbx_description
1 polymer ?
#
loop_
_entity_poly.entity_id
_entity_poly.type
_entity_poly.pdbx_seq_one_letter_code
_entity_poly.pdbx_strand_id
1 'polypeptide(L)'
;MQVASLRYEVIFKKAFCDVEVFKAFVKDFLGIDLKIDKVETEKKYEKPIGNVDSRFDLHAEDLENRVIVDIQHRRYPDHYDRFLHYHCAALLQQVENAKNYSPNLTVFTIVVSTSGTKEDVAMAEINFDPIDCFTKKALNKIHHRILYISPKHVNENTPEPYRQWLELIKDSLDEEIDETIYHKHEILKVVDLIKRDGLTPQDRARMKDEYSEAELREKEKAEDFKKGQEKGRQEGRDEGIEIGIEKGIEKGIEKGKLEIAKNLLAQGLPVELIEQTTGISRQLFLTD
;
A
#
# COMPACT_ATOMS: atom_id res chain seq x y z
N MET A 1 -8.41 -24.56 -17.36
CA MET A 1 -7.69 -24.15 -18.60
C MET A 1 -6.54 -23.23 -18.26
N GLN A 2 -5.51 -23.15 -19.14
CA GLN A 2 -4.37 -22.25 -18.96
C GLN A 2 -4.68 -20.84 -19.46
N VAL A 3 -4.44 -19.84 -18.59
CA VAL A 3 -4.67 -18.42 -18.88
C VAL A 3 -3.43 -17.59 -18.55
N ALA A 4 -3.38 -16.35 -19.00
CA ALA A 4 -2.42 -15.36 -18.52
C ALA A 4 -2.99 -14.67 -17.29
N SER A 5 -2.15 -14.44 -16.29
CA SER A 5 -2.58 -13.83 -15.05
C SER A 5 -2.99 -12.37 -15.22
N LEU A 6 -4.15 -12.03 -14.69
CA LEU A 6 -4.64 -10.64 -14.62
C LEU A 6 -3.80 -9.75 -13.67
N ARG A 7 -2.78 -10.27 -12.99
CA ARG A 7 -1.80 -9.45 -12.25
C ARG A 7 -0.95 -8.57 -13.16
N TYR A 8 -0.77 -9.00 -14.42
CA TYR A 8 -0.01 -8.24 -15.39
C TYR A 8 -0.87 -7.13 -15.98
N GLU A 9 -0.36 -5.91 -15.93
CA GLU A 9 -1.04 -4.72 -16.42
C GLU A 9 -1.45 -4.86 -17.89
N VAL A 10 -0.56 -5.42 -18.72
CA VAL A 10 -0.84 -5.67 -20.14
C VAL A 10 -2.03 -6.63 -20.35
N ILE A 11 -2.16 -7.67 -19.54
CA ILE A 11 -3.23 -8.66 -19.64
C ILE A 11 -4.55 -8.09 -19.11
N PHE A 12 -4.49 -7.37 -17.99
CA PHE A 12 -5.66 -6.69 -17.44
C PHE A 12 -6.22 -5.66 -18.44
N LYS A 13 -5.36 -4.81 -19.00
CA LYS A 13 -5.76 -3.85 -20.03
C LYS A 13 -6.36 -4.53 -21.26
N LYS A 14 -5.76 -5.62 -21.74
CA LYS A 14 -6.27 -6.39 -22.87
C LYS A 14 -7.70 -6.88 -22.63
N ALA A 15 -7.98 -7.42 -21.45
CA ALA A 15 -9.29 -7.95 -21.10
C ALA A 15 -10.33 -6.86 -20.84
N PHE A 16 -9.97 -5.86 -20.03
CA PHE A 16 -10.91 -4.83 -19.57
C PHE A 16 -10.99 -3.61 -20.49
N CYS A 17 -10.18 -3.51 -21.54
CA CYS A 17 -10.37 -2.53 -22.61
C CYS A 17 -11.54 -2.89 -23.56
N ASP A 18 -12.04 -4.12 -23.50
CA ASP A 18 -13.27 -4.50 -24.17
C ASP A 18 -14.45 -3.73 -23.57
N VAL A 19 -15.20 -3.03 -24.42
CA VAL A 19 -16.26 -2.11 -23.97
C VAL A 19 -17.38 -2.82 -23.22
N GLU A 20 -17.76 -4.02 -23.64
CA GLU A 20 -18.80 -4.81 -22.98
C GLU A 20 -18.35 -5.28 -21.60
N VAL A 21 -17.14 -5.81 -21.49
CA VAL A 21 -16.52 -6.21 -20.23
C VAL A 21 -16.41 -5.02 -19.28
N PHE A 22 -15.90 -3.90 -19.75
CA PHE A 22 -15.72 -2.69 -18.95
C PHE A 22 -17.04 -2.15 -18.41
N LYS A 23 -18.06 -2.05 -19.26
CA LYS A 23 -19.41 -1.59 -18.86
C LYS A 23 -20.03 -2.50 -17.82
N ALA A 24 -19.93 -3.81 -18.00
CA ALA A 24 -20.45 -4.78 -17.04
C ALA A 24 -19.72 -4.73 -15.69
N PHE A 25 -18.40 -4.62 -15.71
CA PHE A 25 -17.57 -4.46 -14.51
C PHE A 25 -17.95 -3.18 -13.75
N VAL A 26 -18.02 -2.06 -14.44
CA VAL A 26 -18.39 -0.77 -13.84
C VAL A 26 -19.82 -0.80 -13.29
N LYS A 27 -20.76 -1.40 -14.03
CA LYS A 27 -22.15 -1.54 -13.57
C LYS A 27 -22.25 -2.34 -12.29
N ASP A 28 -21.54 -3.46 -12.23
CA ASP A 28 -21.57 -4.34 -11.06
C ASP A 28 -20.95 -3.67 -9.82
N PHE A 29 -19.85 -2.95 -9.97
CA PHE A 29 -19.15 -2.34 -8.83
C PHE A 29 -19.69 -0.96 -8.41
N LEU A 30 -20.16 -0.16 -9.35
CA LEU A 30 -20.59 1.22 -9.10
C LEU A 30 -22.09 1.44 -9.23
N GLY A 31 -22.83 0.52 -9.87
CA GLY A 31 -24.25 0.64 -10.12
C GLY A 31 -24.60 1.63 -11.22
N ILE A 32 -23.66 1.99 -12.12
CA ILE A 32 -23.86 2.96 -13.19
C ILE A 32 -23.86 2.29 -14.56
N ASP A 33 -24.74 2.74 -15.45
CA ASP A 33 -24.83 2.28 -16.83
C ASP A 33 -24.08 3.25 -17.75
N LEU A 34 -22.79 2.98 -18.01
CA LEU A 34 -21.95 3.82 -18.87
C LEU A 34 -22.38 3.76 -20.34
N LYS A 35 -22.48 4.93 -20.98
CA LYS A 35 -22.77 5.09 -22.40
C LYS A 35 -21.50 5.46 -23.17
N ILE A 36 -20.67 4.47 -23.39
CA ILE A 36 -19.36 4.62 -24.03
C ILE A 36 -19.24 3.72 -25.26
N ASP A 37 -18.40 4.13 -26.21
CA ASP A 37 -18.05 3.35 -27.40
C ASP A 37 -16.59 2.86 -27.36
N LYS A 38 -15.78 3.39 -26.44
CA LYS A 38 -14.38 3.00 -26.28
C LYS A 38 -13.91 3.13 -24.82
N VAL A 39 -12.89 2.35 -24.47
CA VAL A 39 -12.10 2.48 -23.27
C VAL A 39 -10.69 2.91 -23.68
N GLU A 40 -10.17 3.98 -23.09
CA GLU A 40 -8.82 4.46 -23.35
C GLU A 40 -7.83 3.81 -22.38
N THR A 41 -6.64 3.49 -22.86
CA THR A 41 -5.53 3.00 -22.04
C THR A 41 -4.47 4.08 -21.90
N GLU A 42 -3.71 4.05 -20.80
CA GLU A 42 -2.56 4.94 -20.61
C GLU A 42 -2.91 6.43 -20.65
N LYS A 43 -4.14 6.79 -20.21
CA LYS A 43 -4.57 8.19 -20.20
C LYS A 43 -3.70 9.00 -19.25
N LYS A 44 -3.16 10.10 -19.75
CA LYS A 44 -2.41 11.07 -18.96
C LYS A 44 -3.17 12.37 -18.88
N TYR A 45 -3.17 12.98 -17.69
CA TYR A 45 -3.61 14.35 -17.51
C TYR A 45 -2.41 15.28 -17.41
N GLU A 46 -2.59 16.52 -17.89
CA GLU A 46 -1.62 17.59 -17.65
C GLU A 46 -1.45 17.79 -16.14
N LYS A 47 -0.22 18.11 -15.75
CA LYS A 47 0.12 18.28 -14.33
C LYS A 47 -0.61 19.49 -13.75
N PRO A 48 -1.56 19.30 -12.85
CA PRO A 48 -2.28 20.42 -12.27
C PRO A 48 -1.39 21.26 -11.36
N ILE A 49 -0.57 20.62 -10.55
CA ILE A 49 0.41 21.25 -9.64
C ILE A 49 1.50 20.19 -9.33
N GLY A 50 2.78 20.61 -9.38
CA GLY A 50 3.92 19.74 -9.02
C GLY A 50 4.42 18.85 -10.16
N ASN A 51 5.30 17.88 -9.83
CA ASN A 51 6.00 17.04 -10.79
C ASN A 51 5.49 15.59 -10.89
N VAL A 52 4.30 15.31 -10.37
CA VAL A 52 3.71 13.96 -10.40
C VAL A 52 2.85 13.80 -11.64
N ASP A 53 3.21 12.86 -12.49
CA ASP A 53 2.39 12.46 -13.63
C ASP A 53 1.27 11.53 -13.16
N SER A 54 0.02 11.90 -13.42
CA SER A 54 -1.13 11.03 -13.22
C SER A 54 -1.40 10.25 -14.51
N ARG A 55 -1.11 8.96 -14.49
CA ARG A 55 -1.34 8.04 -15.60
C ARG A 55 -2.27 6.94 -15.14
N PHE A 56 -3.30 6.68 -15.91
CA PHE A 56 -4.36 5.73 -15.60
C PHE A 56 -4.32 4.55 -16.57
N ASP A 57 -4.49 3.35 -16.03
CA ASP A 57 -4.46 2.13 -16.82
C ASP A 57 -5.63 2.05 -17.80
N LEU A 58 -6.84 2.25 -17.30
CA LEU A 58 -8.05 2.30 -18.09
C LEU A 58 -8.86 3.56 -17.74
N HIS A 59 -9.42 4.18 -18.75
CA HIS A 59 -10.19 5.41 -18.62
C HIS A 59 -11.37 5.41 -19.60
N ALA A 60 -12.54 5.80 -19.11
CA ALA A 60 -13.71 5.98 -19.95
C ALA A 60 -14.58 7.14 -19.43
N GLU A 61 -15.19 7.84 -20.35
CA GLU A 61 -16.10 8.95 -20.06
C GLU A 61 -17.37 8.86 -20.87
N ASP A 62 -18.48 9.18 -20.24
CA ASP A 62 -19.75 9.51 -20.90
C ASP A 62 -20.16 10.95 -20.57
N LEU A 63 -21.40 11.33 -20.78
CA LEU A 63 -21.90 12.69 -20.55
C LEU A 63 -22.00 13.06 -19.04
N GLU A 64 -21.99 12.09 -18.15
CA GLU A 64 -22.24 12.26 -16.72
C GLU A 64 -21.10 11.75 -15.85
N ASN A 65 -20.35 10.76 -16.35
CA ASN A 65 -19.41 9.99 -15.55
C ASN A 65 -18.03 9.91 -16.20
N ARG A 66 -17.01 9.96 -15.36
CA ARG A 66 -15.60 9.63 -15.66
C ARG A 66 -15.20 8.45 -14.79
N VAL A 67 -14.85 7.34 -15.40
CA VAL A 67 -14.46 6.13 -14.71
C VAL A 67 -13.00 5.81 -15.01
N ILE A 68 -12.23 5.61 -13.95
CA ILE A 68 -10.83 5.25 -13.96
C ILE A 68 -10.70 3.88 -13.30
N VAL A 69 -9.98 2.96 -13.94
CA VAL A 69 -9.65 1.66 -13.34
C VAL A 69 -8.15 1.45 -13.42
N ASP A 70 -7.53 1.25 -12.27
CA ASP A 70 -6.10 0.98 -12.13
C ASP A 70 -5.88 -0.40 -11.52
N ILE A 71 -4.88 -1.13 -12.03
CA ILE A 71 -4.46 -2.39 -11.45
C ILE A 71 -3.12 -2.26 -10.75
N GLN A 72 -3.05 -2.80 -9.54
CA GLN A 72 -1.84 -2.79 -8.72
C GLN A 72 -1.48 -4.21 -8.30
N HIS A 73 -0.39 -4.72 -8.82
CA HIS A 73 0.16 -5.99 -8.32
C HIS A 73 0.94 -5.81 -7.01
N ARG A 74 1.36 -4.59 -6.69
CA ARG A 74 2.13 -4.26 -5.49
C ARG A 74 1.47 -3.16 -4.70
N ARG A 75 1.46 -3.30 -3.37
CA ARG A 75 1.06 -2.24 -2.46
C ARG A 75 2.28 -1.40 -2.11
N TYR A 76 2.17 -0.10 -2.32
CA TYR A 76 3.13 0.89 -1.83
C TYR A 76 2.67 1.41 -0.46
N PRO A 77 3.58 1.91 0.41
CA PRO A 77 3.20 2.48 1.70
C PRO A 77 2.19 3.63 1.58
N ASP A 78 2.24 4.38 0.48
CA ASP A 78 1.38 5.51 0.15
C ASP A 78 0.19 5.13 -0.78
N HIS A 79 -0.22 3.87 -0.75
CA HIS A 79 -1.23 3.33 -1.65
C HIS A 79 -2.52 4.16 -1.69
N TYR A 80 -3.09 4.49 -0.54
CA TYR A 80 -4.32 5.28 -0.46
C TYR A 80 -4.10 6.74 -0.89
N ASP A 81 -3.02 7.37 -0.47
CA ASP A 81 -2.68 8.75 -0.80
C ASP A 81 -2.41 8.92 -2.30
N ARG A 82 -1.76 7.95 -2.92
CA ARG A 82 -1.49 7.94 -4.35
C ARG A 82 -2.78 7.97 -5.17
N PHE A 83 -3.73 7.09 -4.88
CA PHE A 83 -4.99 7.04 -5.62
C PHE A 83 -5.94 8.18 -5.26
N LEU A 84 -5.88 8.68 -4.03
CA LEU A 84 -6.53 9.93 -3.68
C LEU A 84 -5.98 11.09 -4.51
N HIS A 85 -4.64 11.20 -4.66
CA HIS A 85 -4.02 12.20 -5.52
C HIS A 85 -4.48 12.08 -6.98
N TYR A 86 -4.50 10.86 -7.52
CA TYR A 86 -4.96 10.62 -8.90
C TYR A 86 -6.43 11.00 -9.09
N HIS A 87 -7.28 10.65 -8.14
CA HIS A 87 -8.69 11.03 -8.15
C HIS A 87 -8.87 12.56 -8.12
N CYS A 88 -8.14 13.25 -7.24
CA CYS A 88 -8.13 14.70 -7.18
C CYS A 88 -7.63 15.33 -8.48
N ALA A 89 -6.59 14.77 -9.13
CA ALA A 89 -6.12 15.24 -10.42
C ALA A 89 -7.21 15.14 -11.50
N ALA A 90 -7.96 14.04 -11.51
CA ALA A 90 -9.09 13.84 -12.43
C ALA A 90 -10.26 14.81 -12.19
N LEU A 91 -10.47 15.25 -10.95
CA LEU A 91 -11.43 16.30 -10.60
C LEU A 91 -10.95 17.66 -11.06
N LEU A 92 -9.70 18.02 -10.73
CA LEU A 92 -9.13 19.34 -11.05
C LEU A 92 -9.05 19.60 -12.57
N GLN A 93 -8.87 18.56 -13.37
CA GLN A 93 -8.88 18.67 -14.83
C GLN A 93 -10.20 19.17 -15.42
N GLN A 94 -11.29 19.12 -14.65
CA GLN A 94 -12.60 19.56 -15.08
C GLN A 94 -12.94 21.00 -14.68
N VAL A 95 -12.13 21.59 -13.79
CA VAL A 95 -12.37 22.95 -13.27
C VAL A 95 -11.61 23.96 -14.12
N GLU A 96 -12.33 24.71 -14.96
CA GLU A 96 -11.74 25.68 -15.88
C GLU A 96 -11.49 27.06 -15.26
N ASN A 97 -12.30 27.45 -14.27
CA ASN A 97 -12.20 28.78 -13.67
C ASN A 97 -12.80 28.86 -12.25
N ALA A 98 -12.43 29.92 -11.52
CA ALA A 98 -12.85 30.14 -10.14
C ALA A 98 -14.33 30.55 -9.94
N LYS A 99 -15.13 30.66 -11.00
CA LYS A 99 -16.56 30.99 -10.91
C LYS A 99 -17.44 29.74 -10.82
N ASN A 100 -16.92 28.59 -11.26
CA ASN A 100 -17.61 27.31 -11.20
C ASN A 100 -16.64 26.22 -10.72
N TYR A 101 -16.81 25.76 -9.50
CA TYR A 101 -16.04 24.66 -8.90
C TYR A 101 -16.70 23.29 -9.10
N SER A 102 -17.91 23.25 -9.68
CA SER A 102 -18.60 21.98 -9.91
C SER A 102 -17.94 21.25 -11.10
N PRO A 103 -17.40 20.04 -10.92
CA PRO A 103 -16.94 19.24 -12.04
C PRO A 103 -18.13 18.85 -12.92
N ASN A 104 -17.90 18.80 -14.23
CA ASN A 104 -18.93 18.45 -15.20
C ASN A 104 -19.32 16.97 -15.11
N LEU A 105 -18.37 16.12 -14.74
CA LEU A 105 -18.55 14.68 -14.65
C LEU A 105 -18.35 14.19 -13.20
N THR A 106 -19.14 13.22 -12.80
CA THR A 106 -18.87 12.46 -11.57
C THR A 106 -17.68 11.55 -11.80
N VAL A 107 -16.66 11.63 -10.92
CA VAL A 107 -15.45 10.81 -11.02
C VAL A 107 -15.57 9.58 -10.13
N PHE A 108 -15.28 8.42 -10.71
CA PHE A 108 -15.16 7.15 -10.02
C PHE A 108 -13.78 6.56 -10.30
N THR A 109 -13.12 6.10 -9.27
CA THR A 109 -11.83 5.41 -9.38
C THR A 109 -11.97 4.02 -8.78
N ILE A 110 -11.66 2.98 -9.54
CA ILE A 110 -11.60 1.60 -9.06
C ILE A 110 -10.13 1.17 -9.05
N VAL A 111 -9.63 0.77 -7.90
CA VAL A 111 -8.27 0.28 -7.70
C VAL A 111 -8.32 -1.21 -7.46
N VAL A 112 -7.77 -1.99 -8.38
CA VAL A 112 -7.71 -3.45 -8.28
C VAL A 112 -6.35 -3.85 -7.71
N SER A 113 -6.31 -4.31 -6.45
CA SER A 113 -5.07 -4.77 -5.79
C SER A 113 -4.98 -6.29 -5.83
N THR A 114 -4.06 -6.83 -6.63
CA THR A 114 -3.82 -8.27 -6.71
C THR A 114 -2.81 -8.78 -5.67
N SER A 115 -2.19 -7.87 -4.88
CA SER A 115 -1.28 -8.18 -3.78
C SER A 115 -1.88 -7.75 -2.44
N GLY A 116 -2.80 -8.53 -1.90
CA GLY A 116 -3.40 -8.22 -0.59
C GLY A 116 -2.50 -8.57 0.60
N THR A 117 -2.57 -7.78 1.69
CA THR A 117 -2.04 -8.14 3.01
C THR A 117 -3.13 -8.77 3.86
N LYS A 118 -2.79 -9.36 5.02
CA LYS A 118 -3.78 -9.96 5.95
C LYS A 118 -4.77 -8.95 6.53
N GLU A 119 -4.44 -7.67 6.48
CA GLU A 119 -5.23 -6.56 7.04
C GLU A 119 -6.20 -5.96 6.03
N ASP A 120 -6.09 -6.34 4.75
CA ASP A 120 -6.98 -5.84 3.70
C ASP A 120 -8.36 -6.51 3.78
N VAL A 121 -9.34 -5.80 3.25
CA VAL A 121 -10.69 -6.32 3.05
C VAL A 121 -10.96 -6.52 1.56
N ALA A 122 -11.93 -7.38 1.23
CA ALA A 122 -12.28 -7.63 -0.18
C ALA A 122 -12.65 -6.35 -0.93
N MET A 123 -13.33 -5.42 -0.26
CA MET A 123 -13.74 -4.13 -0.81
C MET A 123 -13.68 -3.05 0.27
N ALA A 124 -13.14 -1.88 -0.09
CA ALA A 124 -13.15 -0.66 0.71
C ALA A 124 -13.54 0.54 -0.16
N GLU A 125 -14.23 1.52 0.40
CA GLU A 125 -14.68 2.70 -0.32
C GLU A 125 -14.26 3.98 0.39
N ILE A 126 -13.79 4.96 -0.38
CA ILE A 126 -13.74 6.35 0.01
C ILE A 126 -14.90 7.06 -0.70
N ASN A 127 -15.89 7.48 0.08
CA ASN A 127 -17.04 8.21 -0.42
C ASN A 127 -16.89 9.69 -0.03
N PHE A 128 -16.95 10.58 -1.01
CA PHE A 128 -16.80 12.02 -0.79
C PHE A 128 -18.13 12.71 -0.45
N ASP A 129 -19.24 11.97 -0.42
CA ASP A 129 -20.52 12.57 -0.06
C ASP A 129 -20.51 13.01 1.41
N PRO A 130 -20.86 14.28 1.69
CA PRO A 130 -20.96 14.75 3.06
C PRO A 130 -21.99 13.94 3.84
N ILE A 131 -21.68 13.61 5.08
CA ILE A 131 -22.60 12.96 6.02
C ILE A 131 -23.00 13.91 7.14
N ASP A 132 -24.23 13.84 7.57
CA ASP A 132 -24.68 14.49 8.79
C ASP A 132 -23.94 13.90 9.99
N CYS A 133 -23.20 14.73 10.72
CA CYS A 133 -22.36 14.27 11.84
C CYS A 133 -23.14 13.63 12.99
N PHE A 134 -24.45 13.97 13.14
CA PHE A 134 -25.31 13.47 14.20
C PHE A 134 -26.07 12.18 13.78
N THR A 135 -26.72 12.24 12.62
CA THR A 135 -27.55 11.13 12.13
C THR A 135 -26.80 10.07 11.33
N LYS A 136 -25.55 10.38 10.93
CA LYS A 136 -24.71 9.54 10.02
C LYS A 136 -25.32 9.29 8.65
N LYS A 137 -26.32 10.07 8.25
CA LYS A 137 -26.95 9.95 6.93
C LYS A 137 -26.17 10.73 5.89
N ALA A 138 -26.00 10.14 4.71
CA ALA A 138 -25.44 10.78 3.53
C ALA A 138 -26.36 11.91 3.04
N LEU A 139 -25.76 13.03 2.60
CA LEU A 139 -26.52 14.22 2.14
C LEU A 139 -26.80 14.17 0.64
N ASN A 140 -26.26 13.23 -0.10
CA ASN A 140 -26.40 13.06 -1.56
C ASN A 140 -26.05 14.34 -2.34
N LYS A 141 -24.90 14.94 -2.01
CA LYS A 141 -24.41 16.18 -2.62
C LYS A 141 -23.21 15.96 -3.53
N ILE A 142 -22.34 15.01 -3.18
CA ILE A 142 -21.11 14.70 -3.90
C ILE A 142 -21.09 13.21 -4.17
N HIS A 143 -21.04 12.82 -5.45
CA HIS A 143 -21.16 11.41 -5.85
C HIS A 143 -19.81 10.79 -6.23
N HIS A 144 -18.70 11.53 -6.07
CA HIS A 144 -17.35 11.01 -6.35
C HIS A 144 -16.98 9.91 -5.35
N ARG A 145 -16.34 8.84 -5.86
CA ARG A 145 -15.95 7.68 -5.03
C ARG A 145 -14.66 7.07 -5.51
N ILE A 146 -13.88 6.53 -4.56
CA ILE A 146 -12.76 5.64 -4.85
C ILE A 146 -13.10 4.28 -4.25
N LEU A 147 -13.08 3.25 -5.07
CA LEU A 147 -13.33 1.87 -4.65
C LEU A 147 -12.02 1.08 -4.73
N TYR A 148 -11.60 0.50 -3.62
CA TYR A 148 -10.47 -0.41 -3.54
C TYR A 148 -10.99 -1.84 -3.48
N ILE A 149 -10.55 -2.69 -4.39
CA ILE A 149 -10.92 -4.09 -4.44
C ILE A 149 -9.68 -4.99 -4.34
N SER A 150 -9.77 -6.00 -3.48
CA SER A 150 -8.69 -6.95 -3.18
C SER A 150 -9.17 -8.37 -3.42
N PRO A 151 -8.97 -8.94 -4.61
CA PRO A 151 -9.47 -10.25 -5.00
C PRO A 151 -9.05 -11.39 -4.07
N LYS A 152 -7.87 -11.30 -3.45
CA LYS A 152 -7.37 -12.32 -2.50
C LYS A 152 -8.23 -12.49 -1.25
N HIS A 153 -9.06 -11.50 -0.92
CA HIS A 153 -9.90 -11.50 0.26
C HIS A 153 -11.36 -11.88 -0.04
N VAL A 154 -11.66 -12.27 -1.28
CA VAL A 154 -12.98 -12.80 -1.64
C VAL A 154 -13.28 -14.05 -0.82
N ASN A 155 -14.50 -14.13 -0.32
CA ASN A 155 -14.99 -15.25 0.49
C ASN A 155 -16.50 -15.45 0.31
N GLU A 156 -17.07 -16.44 1.00
CA GLU A 156 -18.47 -16.81 0.89
C GLU A 156 -19.45 -15.67 1.24
N ASN A 157 -19.03 -14.72 2.07
CA ASN A 157 -19.84 -13.55 2.44
C ASN A 157 -19.74 -12.40 1.46
N THR A 158 -18.86 -12.49 0.45
CA THR A 158 -18.77 -11.47 -0.60
C THR A 158 -20.03 -11.53 -1.46
N PRO A 159 -20.83 -10.44 -1.52
CA PRO A 159 -22.09 -10.49 -2.26
C PRO A 159 -21.88 -10.53 -3.78
N GLU A 160 -22.86 -11.08 -4.49
CA GLU A 160 -22.97 -10.93 -5.93
C GLU A 160 -23.46 -9.51 -6.27
N PRO A 161 -23.02 -8.93 -7.41
CA PRO A 161 -22.23 -9.55 -8.48
C PRO A 161 -20.70 -9.48 -8.26
N TYR A 162 -20.24 -8.87 -7.18
CA TYR A 162 -18.81 -8.62 -6.91
C TYR A 162 -17.99 -9.90 -6.86
N ARG A 163 -18.56 -10.95 -6.22
CA ARG A 163 -17.86 -12.19 -5.96
C ARG A 163 -17.30 -12.83 -7.22
N GLN A 164 -18.09 -12.98 -8.28
CA GLN A 164 -17.62 -13.61 -9.51
C GLN A 164 -16.45 -12.86 -10.16
N TRP A 165 -16.45 -11.53 -10.15
CA TRP A 165 -15.34 -10.74 -10.65
C TRP A 165 -14.07 -10.92 -9.81
N LEU A 166 -14.22 -10.91 -8.50
CA LEU A 166 -13.08 -11.06 -7.58
C LEU A 166 -12.51 -12.48 -7.63
N GLU A 167 -13.36 -13.51 -7.73
CA GLU A 167 -12.95 -14.91 -7.91
C GLU A 167 -12.20 -15.07 -9.22
N LEU A 168 -12.72 -14.55 -10.33
CA LEU A 168 -12.05 -14.59 -11.63
C LEU A 168 -10.63 -13.99 -11.56
N ILE A 169 -10.51 -12.79 -11.00
CA ILE A 169 -9.20 -12.13 -10.90
C ILE A 169 -8.27 -12.96 -10.00
N LYS A 170 -8.77 -13.46 -8.87
CA LYS A 170 -8.01 -14.30 -7.93
C LYS A 170 -7.52 -15.60 -8.60
N ASP A 171 -8.43 -16.33 -9.25
CA ASP A 171 -8.10 -17.61 -9.88
C ASP A 171 -7.09 -17.42 -11.03
N SER A 172 -7.19 -16.30 -11.76
CA SER A 172 -6.20 -15.99 -12.81
C SER A 172 -4.77 -15.81 -12.28
N LEU A 173 -4.58 -15.55 -10.98
CA LEU A 173 -3.24 -15.35 -10.41
C LEU A 173 -2.38 -16.62 -10.45
N ASP A 174 -3.02 -17.79 -10.41
CA ASP A 174 -2.35 -19.09 -10.50
C ASP A 174 -2.21 -19.57 -11.95
N GLU A 175 -2.63 -18.75 -12.92
CA GLU A 175 -2.58 -19.01 -14.37
C GLU A 175 -3.44 -20.20 -14.81
N GLU A 176 -4.34 -20.67 -13.96
CA GLU A 176 -5.29 -21.76 -14.23
C GLU A 176 -6.71 -21.34 -13.81
N ILE A 177 -7.69 -21.52 -14.69
CA ILE A 177 -9.09 -21.24 -14.41
C ILE A 177 -9.96 -22.44 -14.76
N ASP A 178 -10.93 -22.73 -13.87
CA ASP A 178 -12.06 -23.60 -14.18
C ASP A 178 -13.21 -22.73 -14.70
N GLU A 179 -13.38 -22.71 -16.02
CA GLU A 179 -14.44 -21.91 -16.68
C GLU A 179 -15.85 -22.36 -16.34
N THR A 180 -16.03 -23.58 -15.83
CA THR A 180 -17.37 -24.14 -15.55
C THR A 180 -18.07 -23.49 -14.36
N ILE A 181 -17.32 -22.80 -13.49
CA ILE A 181 -17.86 -22.11 -12.30
C ILE A 181 -18.41 -20.72 -12.63
N TYR A 182 -18.05 -20.16 -13.80
CA TYR A 182 -18.47 -18.82 -14.20
C TYR A 182 -19.68 -18.90 -15.13
N HIS A 183 -20.68 -18.07 -14.88
CA HIS A 183 -21.92 -18.09 -15.64
C HIS A 183 -22.24 -16.76 -16.34
N LYS A 184 -21.58 -15.67 -15.92
CA LYS A 184 -21.78 -14.36 -16.51
C LYS A 184 -21.03 -14.27 -17.85
N HIS A 185 -21.74 -13.85 -18.90
CA HIS A 185 -21.19 -13.77 -20.27
C HIS A 185 -19.91 -12.95 -20.34
N GLU A 186 -19.91 -11.76 -19.72
CA GLU A 186 -18.77 -10.85 -19.74
C GLU A 186 -17.55 -11.40 -18.99
N ILE A 187 -17.77 -12.19 -17.95
CA ILE A 187 -16.70 -12.91 -17.24
C ILE A 187 -16.10 -14.00 -18.13
N LEU A 188 -16.93 -14.79 -18.79
CA LEU A 188 -16.46 -15.79 -19.76
C LEU A 188 -15.72 -15.14 -20.93
N LYS A 189 -16.14 -13.95 -21.35
CA LYS A 189 -15.43 -13.16 -22.37
C LYS A 189 -14.03 -12.73 -21.86
N VAL A 190 -13.90 -12.33 -20.60
CA VAL A 190 -12.57 -12.07 -20.00
C VAL A 190 -11.71 -13.33 -20.05
N VAL A 191 -12.25 -14.49 -19.65
CA VAL A 191 -11.51 -15.77 -19.70
C VAL A 191 -11.02 -16.04 -21.12
N ASP A 192 -11.85 -15.85 -22.14
CA ASP A 192 -11.46 -16.03 -23.54
C ASP A 192 -10.35 -15.07 -23.98
N LEU A 193 -10.40 -13.80 -23.56
CA LEU A 193 -9.41 -12.77 -23.91
C LEU A 193 -8.02 -13.04 -23.29
N ILE A 194 -7.97 -13.74 -22.14
CA ILE A 194 -6.73 -14.03 -21.42
C ILE A 194 -6.20 -15.46 -21.64
N LYS A 195 -6.85 -16.28 -22.49
CA LYS A 195 -6.35 -17.60 -22.86
C LYS A 195 -4.90 -17.53 -23.37
N ARG A 196 -4.03 -18.40 -22.89
CA ARG A 196 -2.60 -18.41 -23.27
C ARG A 196 -2.37 -18.52 -24.78
N ASP A 197 -3.20 -19.29 -25.45
CA ASP A 197 -3.09 -19.52 -26.89
C ASP A 197 -3.46 -18.28 -27.72
N GLY A 198 -4.27 -17.38 -27.17
CA GLY A 198 -4.67 -16.11 -27.76
C GLY A 198 -3.71 -14.94 -27.54
N LEU A 199 -2.59 -15.14 -26.82
CA LEU A 199 -1.62 -14.08 -26.53
C LEU A 199 -0.69 -13.82 -27.71
N THR A 200 -0.55 -12.55 -28.04
CA THR A 200 0.43 -12.09 -29.03
C THR A 200 1.87 -12.19 -28.51
N PRO A 201 2.88 -12.25 -29.38
CA PRO A 201 4.29 -12.15 -28.96
C PRO A 201 4.58 -10.88 -28.13
N GLN A 202 3.89 -9.79 -28.45
CA GLN A 202 4.04 -8.52 -27.72
C GLN A 202 3.47 -8.61 -26.30
N ASP A 203 2.30 -9.25 -26.10
CA ASP A 203 1.72 -9.49 -24.78
C ASP A 203 2.70 -10.29 -23.91
N ARG A 204 3.27 -11.36 -24.48
CA ARG A 204 4.25 -12.22 -23.79
C ARG A 204 5.54 -11.49 -23.43
N ALA A 205 6.04 -10.62 -24.33
CA ALA A 205 7.21 -9.80 -24.06
C ALA A 205 6.96 -8.84 -22.89
N ARG A 206 5.84 -8.11 -22.89
CA ARG A 206 5.48 -7.18 -21.81
C ARG A 206 5.27 -7.88 -20.48
N MET A 207 4.58 -9.03 -20.47
CA MET A 207 4.45 -9.85 -19.25
C MET A 207 5.82 -10.23 -18.67
N LYS A 208 6.76 -10.61 -19.54
CA LYS A 208 8.13 -10.96 -19.11
C LYS A 208 8.87 -9.75 -18.55
N ASP A 209 8.71 -8.58 -19.15
CA ASP A 209 9.33 -7.35 -18.67
C ASP A 209 8.76 -6.98 -17.30
N GLU A 210 7.44 -6.98 -17.12
CA GLU A 210 6.78 -6.74 -15.84
C GLU A 210 7.23 -7.75 -14.76
N TYR A 211 7.36 -9.02 -15.12
CA TYR A 211 7.86 -10.05 -14.22
C TYR A 211 9.31 -9.81 -13.81
N SER A 212 10.18 -9.48 -14.77
CA SER A 212 11.61 -9.24 -14.54
C SER A 212 11.83 -8.00 -13.68
N GLU A 213 11.12 -6.92 -13.93
CA GLU A 213 11.15 -5.74 -13.08
C GLU A 213 10.68 -6.05 -11.65
N ALA A 214 9.64 -6.87 -11.54
CA ALA A 214 9.13 -7.30 -10.25
C ALA A 214 10.17 -8.09 -9.46
N GLU A 215 10.84 -9.05 -10.10
CA GLU A 215 11.89 -9.87 -9.49
C GLU A 215 13.11 -9.04 -9.09
N LEU A 216 13.54 -8.10 -9.94
CA LEU A 216 14.65 -7.21 -9.66
C LEU A 216 14.40 -6.36 -8.41
N ARG A 217 13.23 -5.73 -8.33
CA ARG A 217 12.84 -4.91 -7.17
C ARG A 217 12.74 -5.70 -5.87
N GLU A 218 12.31 -6.98 -5.92
CA GLU A 218 12.30 -7.83 -4.71
C GLU A 218 13.71 -8.15 -4.23
N LYS A 219 14.65 -8.38 -5.16
CA LYS A 219 16.07 -8.56 -4.83
C LYS A 219 16.65 -7.31 -4.20
N GLU A 220 16.40 -6.14 -4.79
CA GLU A 220 16.85 -4.84 -4.24
C GLU A 220 16.32 -4.62 -2.81
N LYS A 221 15.03 -4.85 -2.57
CA LYS A 221 14.45 -4.74 -1.22
C LYS A 221 15.08 -5.70 -0.23
N ALA A 222 15.33 -6.94 -0.64
CA ALA A 222 15.95 -7.94 0.22
C ALA A 222 17.40 -7.54 0.58
N GLU A 223 18.13 -6.95 -0.37
CA GLU A 223 19.47 -6.42 -0.14
C GLU A 223 19.44 -5.20 0.80
N ASP A 224 18.55 -4.26 0.55
CA ASP A 224 18.41 -3.07 1.40
C ASP A 224 17.99 -3.42 2.82
N PHE A 225 17.09 -4.40 2.98
CA PHE A 225 16.74 -4.93 4.30
C PHE A 225 17.96 -5.53 5.02
N LYS A 226 18.78 -6.34 4.32
CA LYS A 226 20.00 -6.90 4.89
C LYS A 226 21.01 -5.81 5.30
N LYS A 227 21.24 -4.82 4.42
CA LYS A 227 22.12 -3.68 4.72
C LYS A 227 21.62 -2.88 5.93
N GLY A 228 20.31 -2.62 6.00
CA GLY A 228 19.69 -1.95 7.15
C GLY A 228 19.88 -2.74 8.46
N GLN A 229 19.69 -4.05 8.40
CA GLN A 229 19.90 -4.93 9.56
C GLN A 229 21.36 -4.97 10.02
N GLU A 230 22.30 -5.06 9.09
CA GLU A 230 23.74 -5.03 9.41
C GLU A 230 24.15 -3.69 10.01
N LYS A 231 23.68 -2.58 9.44
CA LYS A 231 23.93 -1.23 9.94
C LYS A 231 23.37 -1.06 11.36
N GLY A 232 22.10 -1.42 11.57
CA GLY A 232 21.48 -1.34 12.91
C GLY A 232 22.18 -2.22 13.96
N ARG A 233 22.68 -3.40 13.55
CA ARG A 233 23.46 -4.27 14.44
C ARG A 233 24.81 -3.65 14.78
N GLN A 234 25.47 -3.00 13.83
CA GLN A 234 26.75 -2.34 14.07
C GLN A 234 26.57 -1.12 14.99
N GLU A 235 25.60 -0.26 14.69
CA GLU A 235 25.27 0.90 15.52
C GLU A 235 24.92 0.49 16.96
N GLY A 236 24.03 -0.50 17.13
CA GLY A 236 23.69 -0.99 18.47
C GLY A 236 24.86 -1.64 19.23
N ARG A 237 25.82 -2.24 18.50
CA ARG A 237 27.04 -2.76 19.12
C ARG A 237 27.95 -1.64 19.59
N ASP A 238 28.12 -0.60 18.75
CA ASP A 238 29.00 0.52 19.06
C ASP A 238 28.44 1.34 20.25
N GLU A 239 27.14 1.61 20.26
CA GLU A 239 26.45 2.22 21.40
C GLU A 239 26.55 1.36 22.68
N GLY A 240 26.36 0.05 22.54
CA GLY A 240 26.50 -0.87 23.68
C GLY A 240 27.91 -0.90 24.29
N ILE A 241 28.95 -0.78 23.46
CA ILE A 241 30.33 -0.67 23.88
C ILE A 241 30.56 0.66 24.64
N GLU A 242 30.09 1.78 24.08
CA GLU A 242 30.22 3.11 24.68
C GLU A 242 29.56 3.17 26.08
N ILE A 243 28.30 2.74 26.16
CA ILE A 243 27.57 2.63 27.44
C ILE A 243 28.26 1.69 28.41
N GLY A 244 28.81 0.59 27.91
CA GLY A 244 29.54 -0.39 28.73
C GLY A 244 30.82 0.19 29.32
N ILE A 245 31.58 0.95 28.56
CA ILE A 245 32.81 1.64 29.00
C ILE A 245 32.46 2.69 30.06
N GLU A 246 31.46 3.54 29.79
CA GLU A 246 31.03 4.59 30.72
C GLU A 246 30.63 4.01 32.10
N LYS A 247 29.75 3.01 32.09
CA LYS A 247 29.31 2.32 33.30
C LYS A 247 30.46 1.57 33.99
N GLY A 248 31.40 1.05 33.20
CA GLY A 248 32.60 0.38 33.74
C GLY A 248 33.51 1.34 34.47
N ILE A 249 33.76 2.53 33.90
CA ILE A 249 34.57 3.59 34.52
C ILE A 249 33.87 4.08 35.79
N GLU A 250 32.58 4.38 35.76
CA GLU A 250 31.84 4.84 36.94
C GLU A 250 31.93 3.85 38.10
N LYS A 251 31.65 2.56 37.84
CA LYS A 251 31.76 1.50 38.84
C LYS A 251 33.21 1.29 39.34
N GLY A 252 34.19 1.46 38.45
CA GLY A 252 35.60 1.39 38.81
C GLY A 252 36.01 2.50 39.76
N ILE A 253 35.59 3.74 39.50
CA ILE A 253 35.80 4.90 40.35
C ILE A 253 35.13 4.71 41.71
N GLU A 254 33.86 4.28 41.74
CA GLU A 254 33.17 4.00 43.02
C GLU A 254 33.86 2.95 43.86
N LYS A 255 34.25 1.82 43.25
CA LYS A 255 34.99 0.75 43.94
C LYS A 255 36.34 1.23 44.46
N GLY A 256 37.11 1.97 43.65
CA GLY A 256 38.37 2.54 44.05
C GLY A 256 38.24 3.52 45.21
N LYS A 257 37.24 4.39 45.18
CA LYS A 257 36.95 5.30 46.31
C LYS A 257 36.54 4.55 47.57
N LEU A 258 35.75 3.48 47.46
CA LEU A 258 35.36 2.65 48.59
C LEU A 258 36.56 1.93 49.22
N GLU A 259 37.45 1.41 48.39
CA GLU A 259 38.68 0.75 48.85
C GLU A 259 39.62 1.73 49.57
N ILE A 260 39.76 2.94 49.01
CA ILE A 260 40.52 4.01 49.66
C ILE A 260 39.89 4.37 51.02
N ALA A 261 38.54 4.52 51.07
CA ALA A 261 37.85 4.82 52.32
C ALA A 261 38.06 3.73 53.39
N LYS A 262 38.00 2.46 53.02
CA LYS A 262 38.27 1.32 53.92
C LYS A 262 39.74 1.32 54.42
N ASN A 263 40.68 1.61 53.53
CA ASN A 263 42.12 1.68 53.89
C ASN A 263 42.41 2.85 54.84
N LEU A 264 41.80 4.01 54.65
CA LEU A 264 41.91 5.16 55.52
C LEU A 264 41.29 4.89 56.90
N LEU A 265 40.18 4.18 56.96
CA LEU A 265 39.56 3.74 58.21
C LEU A 265 40.46 2.81 58.98
N ALA A 266 41.09 1.84 58.32
CA ALA A 266 42.03 0.92 58.92
C ALA A 266 43.29 1.61 59.48
N GLN A 267 43.68 2.77 58.96
CA GLN A 267 44.75 3.63 59.45
C GLN A 267 44.29 4.53 60.58
N GLY A 268 43.06 4.47 61.06
CA GLY A 268 42.57 5.20 62.21
C GLY A 268 42.15 6.65 61.92
N LEU A 269 41.93 7.07 60.68
CA LEU A 269 41.44 8.40 60.35
C LEU A 269 40.00 8.59 60.81
N PRO A 270 39.61 9.83 61.23
CA PRO A 270 38.20 10.13 61.57
C PRO A 270 37.20 9.92 60.39
N VAL A 271 36.06 9.27 60.69
CA VAL A 271 35.06 8.89 59.70
C VAL A 271 34.56 10.11 58.88
N GLU A 272 34.38 11.26 59.53
CA GLU A 272 33.97 12.51 58.90
C GLU A 272 34.98 12.98 57.85
N LEU A 273 36.28 12.82 58.14
CA LEU A 273 37.36 13.23 57.22
C LEU A 273 37.44 12.27 56.04
N ILE A 274 37.17 10.98 56.21
CA ILE A 274 37.14 9.96 55.15
C ILE A 274 35.97 10.24 54.19
N GLU A 275 34.79 10.48 54.74
CA GLU A 275 33.58 10.81 53.97
C GLU A 275 33.77 12.08 53.12
N GLN A 276 34.39 13.11 53.72
CA GLN A 276 34.65 14.39 53.05
C GLN A 276 35.73 14.24 51.94
N THR A 277 36.72 13.39 52.13
CA THR A 277 37.85 13.21 51.21
C THR A 277 37.49 12.30 50.02
N THR A 278 36.75 11.22 50.29
CA THR A 278 36.41 10.21 49.26
C THR A 278 35.07 10.46 48.58
N GLY A 279 34.16 11.24 49.21
CA GLY A 279 32.80 11.43 48.80
C GLY A 279 31.93 10.17 48.95
N ILE A 280 32.38 9.15 49.66
CA ILE A 280 31.66 7.90 49.92
C ILE A 280 30.94 8.01 51.27
N SER A 281 29.63 7.71 51.27
CA SER A 281 28.84 7.72 52.50
C SER A 281 29.39 6.70 53.50
N ARG A 282 29.47 7.11 54.78
CA ARG A 282 29.94 6.27 55.91
C ARG A 282 29.25 4.90 55.98
N GLN A 283 27.99 4.82 55.56
CA GLN A 283 27.22 3.57 55.54
C GLN A 283 27.83 2.51 54.65
N LEU A 284 28.56 2.87 53.58
CA LEU A 284 29.09 1.96 52.59
C LEU A 284 30.46 1.38 53.00
N PHE A 285 31.24 2.06 53.86
CA PHE A 285 32.57 1.58 54.28
C PHE A 285 32.67 1.16 55.75
N LEU A 286 31.59 1.38 56.52
CA LEU A 286 31.47 0.89 57.91
C LEU A 286 30.73 -0.47 57.98
N THR A 287 30.09 -0.92 56.90
CA THR A 287 29.54 -2.28 56.84
C THR A 287 30.58 -3.24 56.32
N ASP A 288 30.81 -4.31 57.08
CA ASP A 288 31.72 -5.44 56.79
C ASP A 288 31.40 -6.11 55.43
#